data_5dac172498521cc93c73409967f2e113
#
_entry.id   5dac172498521cc93c73409967f2e113
#
_cell.length_a   1.000
_cell.length_b   1.000
_cell.length_c   1.000
_cell.angle_alpha   90.00
_cell.angle_beta   90.00
_cell.angle_gamma   90.00
#
_symmetry.space_group_name_H-M   'P 1'
#
loop_
_entity.id
_entity.type
_entity.pdbx_description
1 polymer ?
#
loop_
_entity_poly.entity_id
_entity_poly.type
_entity_poly.pdbx_seq_one_letter_code
_entity_poly.pdbx_strand_id
1 'polypeptide(L)'
;MARVVIDPVTRIEGHLRIEVEVESGSVTDAWSSGTMFRGIEKILRGRDPREAWIWAQRICGVCTTVHALASVRAVEDAIGVEVPENATLVRNIIAGTQNVQDHIIHFYHLHALDWVDVTLALKADPAKTSALAQSISDWPKSSTVYFKAVQDRVKTLVASGQLSLFSSGDWGHPAYKLPPEVNLLAVAHYLEALELQREFIRIHAVLGGKNPHPQTYLVGGMATGMDGNEPDAALNPTTVILMQELVKNARTFVEQVYLPDVVAIAGFYKEWFEYGQCIGNYMAYGDYTMGGVHDVASFMFPRGMILGRDLATVHPVDPLQVAEFVTHSWYTYAEGDQVSKHPSQGETSPKYTGPAPPYDFLHTDEKYSWIKAPRYDGKAMEVGPLARTLIAYASGSPQVKTLVDGTLAKLNLPLTALFSTMGRIAARALESSIMVNELSVWVDKLDDNMAHGNVKIHNGEKWNPDSWPKNCAGFGLHEAPRGSLGHWVEIEDKKIANYQAVVPSTWNAGPRDASGQRGAYESSLQGTPIADPSRPLEVLRTVHSFDPCLACAVHVVSADGMLYGRKSLVI
;
A
#
# COMPACT_ATOMS: atom_id res chain seq x y z
N MET A 1 -1.38 13.61 -31.99
CA MET A 1 -1.85 12.87 -30.79
C MET A 1 -1.38 11.44 -30.94
N ALA A 2 -0.58 10.94 -30.01
CA ALA A 2 -0.11 9.55 -29.98
C ALA A 2 -0.71 8.86 -28.76
N ARG A 3 -1.18 7.63 -28.91
CA ARG A 3 -1.65 6.79 -27.81
C ARG A 3 -0.54 5.81 -27.42
N VAL A 4 -0.10 5.87 -26.18
CA VAL A 4 0.96 5.04 -25.61
C VAL A 4 0.34 4.05 -24.64
N VAL A 5 0.72 2.78 -24.74
CA VAL A 5 0.21 1.68 -23.93
C VAL A 5 1.33 1.07 -23.12
N ILE A 6 1.10 0.92 -21.82
CA ILE A 6 1.96 0.20 -20.89
C ILE A 6 1.16 -1.00 -20.37
N ASP A 7 1.48 -2.19 -20.87
CA ASP A 7 0.76 -3.43 -20.56
C ASP A 7 1.69 -4.66 -20.64
N PRO A 8 2.00 -5.29 -19.52
CA PRO A 8 1.64 -4.88 -18.16
C PRO A 8 2.56 -3.77 -17.60
N VAL A 9 2.03 -3.00 -16.65
CA VAL A 9 2.88 -2.22 -15.75
C VAL A 9 3.67 -3.19 -14.89
N THR A 10 5.00 -3.09 -14.92
CA THR A 10 5.91 -3.95 -14.14
C THR A 10 6.23 -3.37 -12.76
N ARG A 11 6.90 -4.14 -11.89
CA ARG A 11 7.30 -3.73 -10.53
C ARG A 11 6.12 -3.25 -9.67
N ILE A 12 4.98 -3.92 -9.80
CA ILE A 12 3.79 -3.75 -8.99
C ILE A 12 3.28 -5.11 -8.53
N GLU A 13 2.30 -5.14 -7.65
CA GLU A 13 1.53 -6.34 -7.38
C GLU A 13 0.31 -6.41 -8.30
N GLY A 14 0.09 -7.57 -8.95
CA GLY A 14 -1.06 -7.82 -9.82
C GLY A 14 -0.91 -7.31 -11.25
N HIS A 15 -2.02 -7.06 -11.94
CA HIS A 15 -2.06 -6.79 -13.37
C HIS A 15 -2.74 -5.45 -13.68
N LEU A 16 -1.93 -4.51 -14.15
CA LEU A 16 -2.35 -3.15 -14.51
C LEU A 16 -1.94 -2.84 -15.94
N ARG A 17 -2.87 -2.27 -16.69
CA ARG A 17 -2.62 -1.60 -17.97
C ARG A 17 -2.89 -0.11 -17.79
N ILE A 18 -2.00 0.71 -18.32
CA ILE A 18 -2.16 2.15 -18.43
C ILE A 18 -2.11 2.52 -19.91
N GLU A 19 -3.08 3.31 -20.36
CA GLU A 19 -3.03 3.98 -21.64
C GLU A 19 -3.02 5.48 -21.45
N VAL A 20 -2.19 6.20 -22.20
CA VAL A 20 -2.14 7.66 -22.18
C VAL A 20 -2.19 8.23 -23.59
N GLU A 21 -2.85 9.37 -23.75
CA GLU A 21 -2.73 10.20 -24.93
C GLU A 21 -1.63 11.24 -24.70
N VAL A 22 -0.76 11.37 -25.68
CA VAL A 22 0.39 12.27 -25.64
C VAL A 22 0.29 13.28 -26.78
N GLU A 23 0.35 14.56 -26.43
CA GLU A 23 0.41 15.66 -27.39
C GLU A 23 1.50 16.65 -26.96
N SER A 24 2.32 17.08 -27.90
CA SER A 24 3.41 18.02 -27.65
C SER A 24 4.35 17.61 -26.49
N GLY A 25 4.57 16.30 -26.32
CA GLY A 25 5.48 15.77 -25.28
C GLY A 25 4.89 15.76 -23.87
N SER A 26 3.58 15.86 -23.72
CA SER A 26 2.89 15.81 -22.43
C SER A 26 1.64 14.92 -22.51
N VAL A 27 1.29 14.29 -21.40
CA VAL A 27 0.06 13.50 -21.26
C VAL A 27 -1.15 14.42 -21.20
N THR A 28 -2.09 14.25 -22.13
CA THR A 28 -3.35 15.02 -22.18
C THR A 28 -4.53 14.26 -21.62
N ASP A 29 -4.54 12.93 -21.74
CA ASP A 29 -5.54 12.05 -21.10
C ASP A 29 -4.95 10.70 -20.74
N ALA A 30 -5.60 9.97 -19.81
CA ALA A 30 -5.12 8.70 -19.30
C ALA A 30 -6.28 7.78 -18.87
N TRP A 31 -6.05 6.47 -18.98
CA TRP A 31 -6.96 5.41 -18.54
C TRP A 31 -6.21 4.34 -17.78
N SER A 32 -6.80 3.92 -16.66
CA SER A 32 -6.28 2.89 -15.76
C SER A 32 -7.18 1.65 -15.81
N SER A 33 -6.61 0.52 -16.19
CA SER A 33 -7.34 -0.74 -16.34
C SER A 33 -6.71 -1.85 -15.50
N GLY A 34 -7.42 -2.32 -14.50
CA GLY A 34 -7.14 -3.63 -13.90
C GLY A 34 -7.53 -4.73 -14.87
N THR A 35 -6.57 -5.58 -15.23
CA THR A 35 -6.76 -6.59 -16.29
C THR A 35 -6.93 -8.02 -15.75
N MET A 36 -7.06 -8.17 -14.41
CA MET A 36 -7.24 -9.45 -13.74
C MET A 36 -8.55 -9.49 -12.95
N PHE A 37 -9.13 -10.68 -12.83
CA PHE A 37 -10.39 -10.93 -12.16
C PHE A 37 -10.33 -12.24 -11.33
N ARG A 38 -10.73 -12.27 -10.00
CA ARG A 38 -10.58 -13.45 -9.12
C ARG A 38 -11.80 -13.88 -8.29
N GLY A 39 -12.65 -12.99 -7.71
CA GLY A 39 -13.93 -13.28 -7.04
C GLY A 39 -13.95 -13.79 -5.62
N ILE A 40 -13.08 -13.33 -4.79
CA ILE A 40 -13.08 -13.70 -3.36
C ILE A 40 -14.43 -13.37 -2.69
N GLU A 41 -15.05 -12.25 -3.03
CA GLU A 41 -16.36 -11.84 -2.50
C GLU A 41 -17.46 -12.91 -2.74
N LYS A 42 -17.47 -13.52 -3.94
CA LYS A 42 -18.42 -14.61 -4.27
C LYS A 42 -18.08 -15.91 -3.54
N ILE A 43 -16.79 -16.20 -3.39
CA ILE A 43 -16.30 -17.40 -2.68
C ILE A 43 -16.71 -17.36 -1.20
N LEU A 44 -16.81 -16.18 -0.60
CA LEU A 44 -17.15 -16.01 0.81
C LEU A 44 -18.64 -16.25 1.10
N ARG A 45 -19.54 -16.07 0.13
CA ARG A 45 -20.98 -16.29 0.33
C ARG A 45 -21.28 -17.73 0.79
N GLY A 46 -22.12 -17.87 1.79
CA GLY A 46 -22.55 -19.14 2.39
C GLY A 46 -21.53 -19.77 3.35
N ARG A 47 -20.35 -19.14 3.53
CA ARG A 47 -19.33 -19.62 4.47
C ARG A 47 -19.60 -19.18 5.89
N ASP A 48 -18.88 -19.82 6.82
CA ASP A 48 -18.87 -19.41 8.23
C ASP A 48 -18.13 -18.06 8.37
N PRO A 49 -18.74 -17.05 8.97
CA PRO A 49 -18.12 -15.74 9.18
C PRO A 49 -16.78 -15.79 9.93
N ARG A 50 -16.60 -16.76 10.87
CA ARG A 50 -15.36 -16.93 11.63
C ARG A 50 -14.15 -17.31 10.76
N GLU A 51 -14.40 -17.86 9.56
CA GLU A 51 -13.37 -18.25 8.60
C GLU A 51 -13.15 -17.22 7.50
N ALA A 52 -13.94 -16.15 7.45
CA ALA A 52 -13.90 -15.16 6.37
C ALA A 52 -12.48 -14.59 6.17
N TRP A 53 -11.77 -14.31 7.25
CA TRP A 53 -10.42 -13.76 7.23
C TRP A 53 -9.39 -14.69 6.55
N ILE A 54 -9.56 -16.03 6.66
CA ILE A 54 -8.67 -17.01 6.03
C ILE A 54 -8.73 -16.88 4.51
N TRP A 55 -9.93 -16.67 3.98
CA TRP A 55 -10.16 -16.48 2.55
C TRP A 55 -9.81 -15.07 2.10
N ALA A 56 -10.24 -14.06 2.86
CA ALA A 56 -10.00 -12.66 2.56
C ALA A 56 -8.50 -12.33 2.48
N GLN A 57 -7.66 -12.86 3.37
CA GLN A 57 -6.23 -12.60 3.29
C GLN A 57 -5.57 -13.14 2.00
N ARG A 58 -6.19 -14.10 1.29
CA ARG A 58 -5.70 -14.60 -0.01
C ARG A 58 -5.95 -13.64 -1.16
N ILE A 59 -6.61 -12.52 -0.90
CA ILE A 59 -6.70 -11.42 -1.86
C ILE A 59 -5.28 -10.97 -2.24
N CYS A 60 -4.37 -10.82 -1.27
CA CYS A 60 -3.01 -10.38 -1.54
C CYS A 60 -1.96 -11.07 -0.65
N GLY A 61 -0.83 -11.43 -1.25
CA GLY A 61 0.33 -11.97 -0.54
C GLY A 61 1.40 -10.92 -0.24
N VAL A 62 1.36 -9.76 -0.89
CA VAL A 62 2.27 -8.63 -0.63
C VAL A 62 1.78 -7.88 0.62
N CYS A 63 0.58 -7.31 0.60
CA CYS A 63 -0.05 -6.73 1.78
C CYS A 63 -0.71 -7.83 2.62
N THR A 64 0.08 -8.72 3.12
CA THR A 64 -0.28 -10.09 3.54
C THR A 64 -1.22 -10.19 4.75
N THR A 65 -1.36 -9.13 5.55
CA THR A 65 -2.14 -9.13 6.81
C THR A 65 -3.42 -8.31 6.73
N VAL A 66 -3.45 -7.29 5.88
CA VAL A 66 -4.45 -6.21 5.93
C VAL A 66 -5.87 -6.70 5.71
N HIS A 67 -6.06 -7.65 4.79
CA HIS A 67 -7.37 -8.22 4.51
C HIS A 67 -7.87 -9.15 5.62
N ALA A 68 -6.96 -9.86 6.31
CA ALA A 68 -7.32 -10.64 7.49
C ALA A 68 -7.82 -9.72 8.61
N LEU A 69 -7.09 -8.63 8.88
CA LEU A 69 -7.45 -7.65 9.90
C LEU A 69 -8.78 -6.98 9.61
N ALA A 70 -8.97 -6.45 8.39
CA ALA A 70 -10.25 -5.84 8.01
C ALA A 70 -11.41 -6.85 8.08
N SER A 71 -11.17 -8.11 7.72
CA SER A 71 -12.19 -9.16 7.73
C SER A 71 -12.62 -9.56 9.16
N VAL A 72 -11.67 -9.77 10.08
CA VAL A 72 -12.05 -10.06 11.47
C VAL A 72 -12.81 -8.90 12.09
N ARG A 73 -12.36 -7.65 11.87
CA ARG A 73 -13.04 -6.44 12.33
C ARG A 73 -14.48 -6.34 11.81
N ALA A 74 -14.71 -6.68 10.53
CA ALA A 74 -16.06 -6.65 9.94
C ALA A 74 -17.00 -7.63 10.62
N VAL A 75 -16.52 -8.83 10.94
CA VAL A 75 -17.32 -9.84 11.64
C VAL A 75 -17.50 -9.47 13.12
N GLU A 76 -16.47 -8.96 13.78
CA GLU A 76 -16.50 -8.48 15.16
C GLU A 76 -17.53 -7.37 15.35
N ASP A 77 -17.56 -6.41 14.42
CA ASP A 77 -18.56 -5.34 14.38
C ASP A 77 -19.99 -5.89 14.20
N ALA A 78 -20.18 -6.81 13.23
CA ALA A 78 -21.47 -7.42 12.95
C ALA A 78 -22.08 -8.17 14.14
N ILE A 79 -21.25 -8.90 14.92
CA ILE A 79 -21.72 -9.72 16.05
C ILE A 79 -21.58 -9.03 17.42
N GLY A 80 -20.96 -7.86 17.48
CA GLY A 80 -20.79 -7.06 18.68
C GLY A 80 -19.85 -7.71 19.70
N VAL A 81 -18.62 -8.10 19.33
CA VAL A 81 -17.63 -8.67 20.22
C VAL A 81 -16.48 -7.68 20.48
N GLU A 82 -16.13 -7.50 21.75
CA GLU A 82 -15.00 -6.67 22.15
C GLU A 82 -13.68 -7.46 22.07
N VAL A 83 -12.63 -6.80 21.58
CA VAL A 83 -11.30 -7.38 21.43
C VAL A 83 -10.41 -6.97 22.59
N PRO A 84 -9.68 -7.92 23.25
CA PRO A 84 -8.76 -7.59 24.33
C PRO A 84 -7.61 -6.68 23.89
N GLU A 85 -7.08 -5.89 24.83
CA GLU A 85 -5.97 -4.95 24.60
C GLU A 85 -4.75 -5.63 23.97
N ASN A 86 -4.32 -6.79 24.49
CA ASN A 86 -3.16 -7.51 23.93
C ASN A 86 -3.39 -7.98 22.49
N ALA A 87 -4.61 -8.39 22.15
CA ALA A 87 -4.93 -8.73 20.76
C ALA A 87 -4.86 -7.49 19.84
N THR A 88 -5.31 -6.33 20.32
CA THR A 88 -5.18 -5.07 19.61
C THR A 88 -3.73 -4.69 19.40
N LEU A 89 -2.89 -4.81 20.44
CA LEU A 89 -1.43 -4.60 20.36
C LEU A 89 -0.78 -5.52 19.34
N VAL A 90 -1.06 -6.82 19.40
CA VAL A 90 -0.49 -7.81 18.46
C VAL A 90 -0.91 -7.47 17.02
N ARG A 91 -2.18 -7.13 16.80
CA ARG A 91 -2.68 -6.71 15.47
C ARG A 91 -1.99 -5.44 14.99
N ASN A 92 -1.79 -4.45 15.86
CA ASN A 92 -1.08 -3.21 15.54
C ASN A 92 0.40 -3.48 15.20
N ILE A 93 1.09 -4.35 15.96
CA ILE A 93 2.48 -4.72 15.70
C ILE A 93 2.60 -5.46 14.36
N ILE A 94 1.72 -6.41 14.07
CA ILE A 94 1.70 -7.09 12.77
C ILE A 94 1.45 -6.09 11.64
N ALA A 95 0.42 -5.25 11.75
CA ALA A 95 0.07 -4.29 10.71
C ALA A 95 1.12 -3.19 10.54
N GLY A 96 1.71 -2.69 11.63
CA GLY A 96 2.78 -1.69 11.60
C GLY A 96 4.09 -2.25 11.01
N THR A 97 4.43 -3.50 11.34
CA THR A 97 5.56 -4.22 10.70
C THR A 97 5.35 -4.34 9.19
N GLN A 98 4.14 -4.72 8.77
CA GLN A 98 3.77 -4.77 7.35
C GLN A 98 3.88 -3.39 6.69
N ASN A 99 3.41 -2.34 7.35
CA ASN A 99 3.45 -0.98 6.82
C ASN A 99 4.89 -0.54 6.53
N VAL A 100 5.79 -0.66 7.48
CA VAL A 100 7.20 -0.28 7.32
C VAL A 100 7.91 -1.14 6.28
N GLN A 101 7.69 -2.48 6.31
CA GLN A 101 8.27 -3.38 5.32
C GLN A 101 7.82 -3.04 3.90
N ASP A 102 6.52 -2.84 3.69
CA ASP A 102 5.95 -2.51 2.38
C ASP A 102 6.50 -1.19 1.84
N HIS A 103 6.67 -0.18 2.69
CA HIS A 103 7.22 1.11 2.28
C HIS A 103 8.70 1.01 1.89
N ILE A 104 9.51 0.22 2.60
CA ILE A 104 10.91 -0.06 2.26
C ILE A 104 10.98 -0.84 0.92
N ILE A 105 10.18 -1.89 0.77
CA ILE A 105 10.09 -2.67 -0.48
C ILE A 105 9.66 -1.77 -1.64
N HIS A 106 8.61 -0.96 -1.43
CA HIS A 106 8.11 -0.05 -2.45
C HIS A 106 9.22 0.89 -2.93
N PHE A 107 9.87 1.62 -2.02
CA PHE A 107 10.86 2.59 -2.41
C PHE A 107 12.04 1.92 -3.14
N TYR A 108 12.68 0.92 -2.54
CA TYR A 108 13.91 0.34 -3.09
C TYR A 108 13.66 -0.63 -4.25
N HIS A 109 12.68 -1.54 -4.13
CA HIS A 109 12.55 -2.66 -5.06
C HIS A 109 11.53 -2.44 -6.16
N LEU A 110 10.55 -1.56 -5.94
CA LEU A 110 9.49 -1.29 -6.91
C LEU A 110 9.68 0.06 -7.62
N HIS A 111 10.10 1.11 -6.91
CA HIS A 111 10.11 2.47 -7.43
C HIS A 111 11.50 3.06 -7.70
N ALA A 112 12.53 2.66 -6.96
CA ALA A 112 13.88 3.25 -7.11
C ALA A 112 14.43 3.17 -8.53
N LEU A 113 14.14 2.09 -9.26
CA LEU A 113 14.60 1.92 -10.64
C LEU A 113 13.99 2.91 -11.64
N ASP A 114 12.98 3.70 -11.22
CA ASP A 114 12.49 4.83 -12.02
C ASP A 114 13.35 6.09 -11.87
N TRP A 115 14.17 6.16 -10.83
CA TRP A 115 14.98 7.32 -10.45
C TRP A 115 16.46 7.06 -10.57
N VAL A 116 16.89 5.80 -10.43
CA VAL A 116 18.29 5.33 -10.31
C VAL A 116 18.65 4.52 -11.55
N ASP A 117 19.66 4.96 -12.29
CA ASP A 117 20.26 4.17 -13.37
C ASP A 117 21.40 3.31 -12.82
N VAL A 118 21.15 2.02 -12.66
CA VAL A 118 22.10 1.05 -12.09
C VAL A 118 23.38 0.96 -12.94
N THR A 119 23.31 1.18 -14.24
CA THR A 119 24.48 1.11 -15.12
C THR A 119 25.44 2.29 -14.92
N LEU A 120 24.93 3.45 -14.47
CA LEU A 120 25.78 4.60 -14.12
C LEU A 120 26.59 4.36 -12.84
N ALA A 121 26.16 3.47 -11.95
CA ALA A 121 26.94 3.09 -10.77
C ALA A 121 28.33 2.54 -11.13
N LEU A 122 28.49 1.95 -12.32
CA LEU A 122 29.80 1.46 -12.81
C LEU A 122 30.82 2.56 -13.07
N LYS A 123 30.35 3.81 -13.27
CA LYS A 123 31.18 5.00 -13.50
C LYS A 123 31.55 5.75 -12.21
N ALA A 124 30.96 5.35 -11.07
CA ALA A 124 31.18 6.01 -9.79
C ALA A 124 32.60 5.80 -9.27
N ASP A 125 33.07 6.79 -8.54
CA ASP A 125 34.28 6.67 -7.69
C ASP A 125 33.83 6.19 -6.29
N PRO A 126 34.24 4.97 -5.84
CA PRO A 126 33.85 4.45 -4.54
C PRO A 126 34.31 5.31 -3.35
N ALA A 127 35.44 6.05 -3.49
CA ALA A 127 35.91 6.94 -2.42
C ALA A 127 35.04 8.19 -2.31
N LYS A 128 34.62 8.77 -3.45
CA LYS A 128 33.64 9.88 -3.45
C LYS A 128 32.26 9.44 -2.97
N THR A 129 31.83 8.23 -3.35
CA THR A 129 30.56 7.66 -2.85
C THR A 129 30.62 7.49 -1.34
N SER A 130 31.75 7.01 -0.78
CA SER A 130 31.97 6.89 0.66
C SER A 130 31.88 8.24 1.37
N ALA A 131 32.57 9.26 0.82
CA ALA A 131 32.51 10.61 1.39
C ALA A 131 31.09 11.20 1.35
N LEU A 132 30.37 10.98 0.26
CA LEU A 132 28.96 11.40 0.12
C LEU A 132 28.08 10.70 1.17
N ALA A 133 28.16 9.38 1.29
CA ALA A 133 27.37 8.61 2.25
C ALA A 133 27.57 9.11 3.69
N GLN A 134 28.83 9.30 4.08
CA GLN A 134 29.21 9.81 5.41
C GLN A 134 28.77 11.26 5.65
N SER A 135 28.57 12.05 4.60
CA SER A 135 28.02 13.40 4.74
C SER A 135 26.49 13.43 4.92
N ILE A 136 25.81 12.33 4.60
CA ILE A 136 24.35 12.19 4.69
C ILE A 136 23.93 11.62 6.05
N SER A 137 24.60 10.57 6.52
CA SER A 137 24.27 9.91 7.79
C SER A 137 25.45 9.12 8.37
N ASP A 138 25.30 8.70 9.63
CA ASP A 138 26.28 7.86 10.34
C ASP A 138 26.09 6.36 10.05
N TRP A 139 25.50 6.00 8.91
CA TRP A 139 25.28 4.59 8.57
C TRP A 139 26.60 3.82 8.45
N PRO A 140 26.78 2.70 9.18
CA PRO A 140 28.08 2.05 9.29
C PRO A 140 28.61 1.40 7.99
N LYS A 141 27.71 1.02 7.06
CA LYS A 141 28.09 0.45 5.77
C LYS A 141 28.34 1.54 4.72
N SER A 142 29.28 2.44 5.00
CA SER A 142 29.60 3.60 4.15
C SER A 142 31.08 3.72 3.77
N SER A 143 31.87 2.62 3.91
CA SER A 143 33.30 2.65 3.57
C SER A 143 33.56 2.54 2.06
N THR A 144 34.71 3.06 1.62
CA THR A 144 35.20 2.91 0.23
C THR A 144 35.31 1.44 -0.20
N VAL A 145 35.74 0.56 0.70
CA VAL A 145 35.89 -0.90 0.42
C VAL A 145 34.50 -1.50 0.18
N TYR A 146 33.51 -1.10 0.97
CA TYR A 146 32.14 -1.56 0.81
C TYR A 146 31.55 -1.15 -0.54
N PHE A 147 31.62 0.13 -0.91
CA PHE A 147 31.12 0.59 -2.22
C PHE A 147 31.86 -0.01 -3.40
N LYS A 148 33.16 -0.25 -3.27
CA LYS A 148 33.94 -0.98 -4.30
C LYS A 148 33.40 -2.40 -4.48
N ALA A 149 33.12 -3.13 -3.41
CA ALA A 149 32.55 -4.48 -3.47
C ALA A 149 31.17 -4.50 -4.14
N VAL A 150 30.30 -3.52 -3.81
CA VAL A 150 28.98 -3.36 -4.47
C VAL A 150 29.16 -3.08 -5.97
N GLN A 151 30.06 -2.16 -6.35
CA GLN A 151 30.34 -1.82 -7.75
C GLN A 151 30.83 -3.05 -8.53
N ASP A 152 31.71 -3.85 -7.96
CA ASP A 152 32.23 -5.07 -8.59
C ASP A 152 31.15 -6.12 -8.78
N ARG A 153 30.23 -6.25 -7.82
CA ARG A 153 29.02 -7.11 -7.94
C ARG A 153 28.14 -6.65 -9.11
N VAL A 154 27.84 -5.36 -9.22
CA VAL A 154 27.06 -4.79 -10.34
C VAL A 154 27.78 -5.04 -11.67
N LYS A 155 29.11 -4.83 -11.71
CA LYS A 155 29.92 -5.09 -12.91
C LYS A 155 29.81 -6.54 -13.38
N THR A 156 29.86 -7.50 -12.45
CA THR A 156 29.68 -8.92 -12.76
C THR A 156 28.30 -9.24 -13.33
N LEU A 157 27.24 -8.66 -12.75
CA LEU A 157 25.87 -8.82 -13.25
C LEU A 157 25.71 -8.27 -14.67
N VAL A 158 26.19 -7.06 -14.92
CA VAL A 158 26.13 -6.44 -16.26
C VAL A 158 26.93 -7.24 -17.28
N ALA A 159 28.13 -7.70 -16.93
CA ALA A 159 29.00 -8.47 -17.82
C ALA A 159 28.40 -9.86 -18.15
N SER A 160 27.60 -10.44 -17.28
CA SER A 160 26.93 -11.73 -17.54
C SER A 160 25.73 -11.63 -18.51
N GLY A 161 25.28 -10.41 -18.82
CA GLY A 161 24.05 -10.18 -19.58
C GLY A 161 22.76 -10.53 -18.82
N GLN A 162 22.87 -10.99 -17.59
CA GLN A 162 21.75 -11.36 -16.72
C GLN A 162 21.58 -10.28 -15.65
N LEU A 163 20.86 -9.21 -15.99
CA LEU A 163 20.62 -8.11 -15.06
C LEU A 163 19.75 -8.49 -13.85
N SER A 164 19.12 -9.68 -13.89
CA SER A 164 18.35 -10.24 -12.78
C SER A 164 17.37 -9.21 -12.17
N LEU A 165 17.58 -8.81 -10.93
CA LEU A 165 16.75 -7.83 -10.20
C LEU A 165 16.64 -6.47 -10.92
N PHE A 166 17.56 -6.15 -11.78
CA PHE A 166 17.64 -4.87 -12.49
C PHE A 166 17.18 -4.94 -13.94
N SER A 167 16.64 -6.07 -14.41
CA SER A 167 16.26 -6.27 -15.82
C SER A 167 15.11 -5.38 -16.29
N SER A 168 14.30 -4.86 -15.37
CA SER A 168 13.14 -4.01 -15.66
C SER A 168 13.40 -2.50 -15.56
N GLY A 169 14.64 -2.06 -15.58
CA GLY A 169 14.99 -0.64 -15.60
C GLY A 169 15.17 -0.09 -17.02
N ASP A 170 14.92 1.20 -17.20
CA ASP A 170 15.05 1.92 -18.48
C ASP A 170 16.46 2.54 -18.65
N TRP A 171 17.50 1.73 -18.54
CA TRP A 171 18.90 2.18 -18.51
C TRP A 171 19.25 3.11 -19.67
N GLY A 172 19.91 4.23 -19.35
CA GLY A 172 20.27 5.26 -20.32
C GLY A 172 19.13 6.16 -20.78
N HIS A 173 17.95 6.09 -20.13
CA HIS A 173 16.85 6.99 -20.42
C HIS A 173 17.22 8.45 -20.09
N PRO A 174 16.86 9.43 -20.95
CA PRO A 174 17.26 10.84 -20.75
C PRO A 174 16.67 11.48 -19.49
N ALA A 175 15.62 10.93 -18.92
CA ALA A 175 15.02 11.41 -17.68
C ALA A 175 15.80 11.05 -16.40
N TYR A 176 16.82 10.19 -16.44
CA TYR A 176 17.70 9.96 -15.29
C TYR A 176 18.65 11.14 -15.07
N LYS A 177 18.77 11.61 -13.82
CA LYS A 177 19.54 12.80 -13.45
C LYS A 177 20.60 12.58 -12.38
N LEU A 178 20.59 11.42 -11.71
CA LEU A 178 21.52 11.18 -10.60
C LEU A 178 22.96 11.04 -11.10
N PRO A 179 23.94 11.67 -10.43
CA PRO A 179 25.34 11.43 -10.71
C PRO A 179 25.76 10.00 -10.35
N PRO A 180 26.86 9.49 -10.91
CA PRO A 180 27.30 8.10 -10.70
C PRO A 180 27.44 7.70 -9.23
N GLU A 181 27.94 8.58 -8.37
CA GLU A 181 28.15 8.31 -6.94
C GLU A 181 26.82 8.11 -6.20
N VAL A 182 25.79 8.89 -6.53
CA VAL A 182 24.43 8.73 -5.95
C VAL A 182 23.78 7.45 -6.46
N ASN A 183 23.97 7.09 -7.75
CA ASN A 183 23.51 5.81 -8.28
C ASN A 183 24.17 4.62 -7.55
N LEU A 184 25.49 4.66 -7.29
CA LEU A 184 26.17 3.59 -6.55
C LEU A 184 25.68 3.50 -5.10
N LEU A 185 25.48 4.63 -4.43
CA LEU A 185 24.91 4.69 -3.08
C LEU A 185 23.53 4.05 -3.05
N ALA A 186 22.63 4.46 -3.95
CA ALA A 186 21.26 3.94 -4.03
C ALA A 186 21.22 2.43 -4.32
N VAL A 187 22.12 1.93 -5.19
CA VAL A 187 22.24 0.48 -5.47
C VAL A 187 22.73 -0.28 -4.24
N ALA A 188 23.68 0.28 -3.47
CA ALA A 188 24.12 -0.33 -2.22
C ALA A 188 22.96 -0.45 -1.22
N HIS A 189 22.21 0.61 -1.01
CA HIS A 189 21.07 0.62 -0.11
C HIS A 189 19.90 -0.25 -0.60
N TYR A 190 19.70 -0.38 -1.93
CA TYR A 190 18.76 -1.36 -2.50
C TYR A 190 19.08 -2.79 -2.04
N LEU A 191 20.36 -3.18 -2.08
CA LEU A 191 20.80 -4.52 -1.65
C LEU A 191 20.66 -4.71 -0.14
N GLU A 192 20.92 -3.67 0.65
CA GLU A 192 20.75 -3.72 2.10
C GLU A 192 19.26 -3.81 2.50
N ALA A 193 18.40 -3.09 1.80
CA ALA A 193 16.96 -3.17 2.01
C ALA A 193 16.40 -4.59 1.77
N LEU A 194 16.96 -5.36 0.81
CA LEU A 194 16.60 -6.77 0.59
C LEU A 194 16.88 -7.65 1.81
N GLU A 195 17.98 -7.38 2.51
CA GLU A 195 18.34 -8.13 3.72
C GLU A 195 17.50 -7.70 4.91
N LEU A 196 17.36 -6.38 5.10
CA LEU A 196 16.59 -5.83 6.22
C LEU A 196 15.13 -6.30 6.21
N GLN A 197 14.45 -6.20 5.06
CA GLN A 197 13.03 -6.56 4.97
C GLN A 197 12.80 -8.03 5.31
N ARG A 198 13.74 -8.91 4.97
CA ARG A 198 13.68 -10.34 5.30
C ARG A 198 13.84 -10.59 6.81
N GLU A 199 14.74 -9.85 7.46
CA GLU A 199 14.93 -9.98 8.91
C GLU A 199 13.76 -9.35 9.68
N PHE A 200 13.32 -8.15 9.29
CA PHE A 200 12.28 -7.43 9.99
C PHE A 200 10.94 -8.16 10.00
N ILE A 201 10.57 -8.82 8.88
CA ILE A 201 9.30 -9.55 8.77
C ILE A 201 9.24 -10.81 9.66
N ARG A 202 10.32 -11.20 10.32
CA ARG A 202 10.32 -12.29 11.31
C ARG A 202 9.36 -12.02 12.46
N ILE A 203 9.03 -10.76 12.74
CA ILE A 203 7.97 -10.39 13.69
C ILE A 203 6.64 -11.06 13.31
N HIS A 204 6.31 -11.15 12.01
CA HIS A 204 5.12 -11.88 11.56
C HIS A 204 5.20 -13.39 11.84
N ALA A 205 6.38 -13.99 11.76
CA ALA A 205 6.54 -15.40 12.10
C ALA A 205 6.35 -15.65 13.60
N VAL A 206 6.82 -14.75 14.46
CA VAL A 206 6.62 -14.82 15.92
C VAL A 206 5.13 -14.68 16.26
N LEU A 207 4.48 -13.61 15.79
CA LEU A 207 3.11 -13.28 16.17
C LEU A 207 2.05 -14.04 15.37
N GLY A 208 2.35 -14.31 14.11
CA GLY A 208 1.41 -14.88 13.13
C GLY A 208 1.67 -16.34 12.75
N GLY A 209 2.74 -16.96 13.29
CA GLY A 209 3.15 -18.33 12.99
C GLY A 209 3.86 -18.49 11.65
N LYS A 210 3.69 -17.54 10.71
CA LYS A 210 4.34 -17.51 9.40
C LYS A 210 4.22 -16.15 8.70
N ASN A 211 5.01 -15.97 7.64
CA ASN A 211 4.85 -14.97 6.60
C ASN A 211 5.08 -15.61 5.21
N PRO A 212 4.29 -15.34 4.16
CA PRO A 212 3.07 -14.54 4.16
C PRO A 212 1.87 -15.26 4.79
N HIS A 213 0.79 -14.50 4.97
CA HIS A 213 -0.50 -14.97 5.47
C HIS A 213 -0.44 -15.53 6.90
N PRO A 214 -0.25 -14.67 7.91
CA PRO A 214 -0.35 -15.04 9.32
C PRO A 214 -1.61 -15.84 9.64
N GLN A 215 -1.49 -16.80 10.55
CA GLN A 215 -2.55 -17.78 10.84
C GLN A 215 -3.17 -17.64 12.24
N THR A 216 -2.84 -16.57 12.96
CA THR A 216 -3.24 -16.37 14.35
C THR A 216 -4.40 -15.38 14.53
N TYR A 217 -4.95 -14.84 13.45
CA TYR A 217 -6.17 -14.03 13.54
C TYR A 217 -7.36 -14.88 13.98
N LEU A 218 -8.15 -14.34 14.91
CA LEU A 218 -9.43 -14.91 15.34
C LEU A 218 -10.46 -13.79 15.48
N VAL A 219 -11.71 -14.10 15.21
CA VAL A 219 -12.83 -13.22 15.60
C VAL A 219 -12.87 -13.13 17.13
N GLY A 220 -12.78 -11.93 17.67
CA GLY A 220 -12.66 -11.66 19.10
C GLY A 220 -11.21 -11.65 19.64
N GLY A 221 -10.19 -11.69 18.77
CA GLY A 221 -8.80 -11.56 19.22
C GLY A 221 -7.76 -12.24 18.33
N MET A 222 -6.79 -12.87 18.98
CA MET A 222 -5.68 -13.60 18.33
C MET A 222 -5.50 -14.98 18.96
N ALA A 223 -4.94 -15.93 18.20
CA ALA A 223 -4.52 -17.25 18.68
C ALA A 223 -3.03 -17.29 19.09
N THR A 224 -2.38 -16.13 19.16
CA THR A 224 -0.97 -16.03 19.60
C THR A 224 -0.88 -16.32 21.09
N GLY A 225 -0.25 -17.43 21.45
CA GLY A 225 -0.05 -17.76 22.87
C GLY A 225 0.85 -16.74 23.55
N MET A 226 0.44 -16.23 24.70
CA MET A 226 1.17 -15.22 25.49
C MET A 226 1.29 -15.69 26.94
N ASP A 227 2.53 -15.97 27.37
CA ASP A 227 2.83 -16.35 28.75
C ASP A 227 4.29 -16.05 29.09
N GLY A 228 4.51 -15.26 30.13
CA GLY A 228 5.85 -14.90 30.60
C GLY A 228 6.64 -16.04 31.24
N ASN A 229 5.96 -17.13 31.63
CA ASN A 229 6.56 -18.28 32.32
C ASN A 229 6.72 -19.52 31.43
N GLU A 230 6.07 -19.52 30.24
CA GLU A 230 6.10 -20.66 29.32
C GLU A 230 7.04 -20.38 28.14
N PRO A 231 8.21 -21.05 28.09
CA PRO A 231 9.20 -20.82 27.02
C PRO A 231 8.67 -21.15 25.61
N ASP A 232 7.69 -22.02 25.52
CA ASP A 232 7.08 -22.45 24.25
C ASP A 232 5.92 -21.54 23.79
N ALA A 233 5.50 -20.59 24.62
CA ALA A 233 4.54 -19.58 24.18
C ALA A 233 5.14 -18.70 23.07
N ALA A 234 4.33 -18.34 22.08
CA ALA A 234 4.77 -17.47 20.98
C ALA A 234 5.26 -16.10 21.47
N LEU A 235 4.58 -15.56 22.48
CA LEU A 235 4.98 -14.36 23.21
C LEU A 235 5.51 -14.76 24.58
N ASN A 236 6.81 -14.66 24.74
CA ASN A 236 7.57 -14.88 25.96
C ASN A 236 8.70 -13.85 26.02
N PRO A 237 9.45 -13.68 27.13
CA PRO A 237 10.50 -12.68 27.23
C PRO A 237 11.57 -12.76 26.12
N THR A 238 11.91 -13.96 25.65
CA THR A 238 12.92 -14.15 24.59
C THR A 238 12.43 -13.61 23.24
N THR A 239 11.18 -13.89 22.89
CA THR A 239 10.61 -13.42 21.61
C THR A 239 10.32 -11.93 21.64
N VAL A 240 10.00 -11.35 22.81
CA VAL A 240 9.88 -9.90 22.99
C VAL A 240 11.22 -9.20 22.75
N ILE A 241 12.31 -9.68 23.36
CA ILE A 241 13.68 -9.15 23.13
C ILE A 241 14.05 -9.23 21.65
N LEU A 242 13.73 -10.33 20.99
CA LEU A 242 13.94 -10.46 19.53
C LEU A 242 13.17 -9.38 18.75
N MET A 243 11.91 -9.16 19.08
CA MET A 243 11.10 -8.13 18.39
C MET A 243 11.64 -6.72 18.65
N GLN A 244 12.06 -6.40 19.88
CA GLN A 244 12.69 -5.13 20.21
C GLN A 244 13.95 -4.88 19.37
N GLU A 245 14.80 -5.90 19.21
CA GLU A 245 16.02 -5.79 18.39
C GLU A 245 15.69 -5.61 16.89
N LEU A 246 14.71 -6.34 16.36
CA LEU A 246 14.26 -6.21 14.98
C LEU A 246 13.68 -4.82 14.70
N VAL A 247 12.85 -4.29 15.61
CA VAL A 247 12.29 -2.93 15.50
C VAL A 247 13.39 -1.87 15.57
N LYS A 248 14.35 -2.01 16.49
CA LYS A 248 15.50 -1.10 16.62
C LYS A 248 16.33 -1.06 15.34
N ASN A 249 16.61 -2.22 14.72
CA ASN A 249 17.36 -2.31 13.48
C ASN A 249 16.60 -1.65 12.31
N ALA A 250 15.29 -1.88 12.22
CA ALA A 250 14.43 -1.24 11.22
C ALA A 250 14.38 0.28 11.42
N ARG A 251 14.26 0.76 12.67
CA ARG A 251 14.29 2.19 13.00
C ARG A 251 15.60 2.83 12.55
N THR A 252 16.73 2.22 12.89
CA THR A 252 18.04 2.73 12.48
C THR A 252 18.16 2.84 10.95
N PHE A 253 17.67 1.84 10.21
CA PHE A 253 17.68 1.88 8.75
C PHE A 253 16.76 2.97 8.19
N VAL A 254 15.54 3.10 8.72
CA VAL A 254 14.59 4.13 8.27
C VAL A 254 15.15 5.52 8.50
N GLU A 255 15.74 5.77 9.67
CA GLU A 255 16.24 7.10 10.05
C GLU A 255 17.58 7.45 9.38
N GLN A 256 18.48 6.48 9.19
CA GLN A 256 19.82 6.73 8.67
C GLN A 256 20.02 6.42 7.18
N VAL A 257 19.08 5.67 6.57
CA VAL A 257 19.18 5.25 5.17
C VAL A 257 17.95 5.66 4.38
N TYR A 258 16.77 5.15 4.73
CA TYR A 258 15.58 5.30 3.88
C TYR A 258 15.11 6.76 3.74
N LEU A 259 14.88 7.45 4.85
CA LEU A 259 14.45 8.86 4.81
C LEU A 259 15.52 9.79 4.20
N PRO A 260 16.82 9.65 4.56
CA PRO A 260 17.88 10.40 3.90
C PRO A 260 17.99 10.15 2.39
N ASP A 261 17.85 8.91 1.91
CA ASP A 261 17.85 8.58 0.49
C ASP A 261 16.72 9.27 -0.27
N VAL A 262 15.51 9.24 0.28
CA VAL A 262 14.36 9.92 -0.31
C VAL A 262 14.63 11.41 -0.45
N VAL A 263 15.14 12.06 0.59
CA VAL A 263 15.49 13.49 0.57
C VAL A 263 16.60 13.79 -0.44
N ALA A 264 17.64 12.97 -0.49
CA ALA A 264 18.77 13.14 -1.41
C ALA A 264 18.31 13.01 -2.87
N ILE A 265 17.56 11.94 -3.20
CA ILE A 265 17.03 11.72 -4.56
C ILE A 265 16.08 12.85 -4.95
N ALA A 266 15.15 13.23 -4.06
CA ALA A 266 14.22 14.33 -4.30
C ALA A 266 14.93 15.66 -4.62
N GLY A 267 16.11 15.90 -4.06
CA GLY A 267 16.94 17.05 -4.34
C GLY A 267 17.38 17.17 -5.82
N PHE A 268 17.58 16.03 -6.51
CA PHE A 268 17.91 15.99 -7.94
C PHE A 268 16.70 16.04 -8.87
N TYR A 269 15.50 15.76 -8.35
CA TYR A 269 14.25 15.67 -9.11
C TYR A 269 13.18 16.65 -8.60
N LYS A 270 13.59 17.87 -8.24
CA LYS A 270 12.68 18.89 -7.64
C LYS A 270 11.47 19.21 -8.51
N GLU A 271 11.59 19.12 -9.83
CA GLU A 271 10.46 19.34 -10.74
C GLU A 271 9.33 18.31 -10.56
N TRP A 272 9.63 17.15 -9.96
CA TRP A 272 8.63 16.11 -9.67
C TRP A 272 7.74 16.44 -8.46
N PHE A 273 7.97 17.57 -7.81
CA PHE A 273 7.03 18.20 -6.89
C PHE A 273 5.96 19.04 -7.60
N GLU A 274 6.06 19.22 -8.91
CA GLU A 274 5.07 19.93 -9.74
C GLU A 274 4.18 18.97 -10.52
N TYR A 275 4.62 17.73 -10.77
CA TYR A 275 3.90 16.71 -11.53
C TYR A 275 3.17 15.72 -10.62
N GLY A 276 2.16 15.07 -11.20
CA GLY A 276 1.38 14.06 -10.50
C GLY A 276 0.35 14.63 -9.51
N GLN A 277 -0.01 15.90 -9.70
CA GLN A 277 -1.10 16.50 -8.93
C GLN A 277 -2.41 15.77 -9.22
N CYS A 278 -2.98 15.17 -8.19
CA CYS A 278 -4.19 14.39 -8.29
C CYS A 278 -5.47 15.24 -8.19
N ILE A 279 -6.60 14.59 -7.97
CA ILE A 279 -7.95 15.14 -7.81
C ILE A 279 -8.02 16.31 -6.80
N GLY A 280 -7.15 16.30 -5.77
CA GLY A 280 -7.13 17.30 -4.71
C GLY A 280 -8.03 16.94 -3.52
N ASN A 281 -8.68 15.78 -3.53
CA ASN A 281 -9.44 15.25 -2.42
C ASN A 281 -8.69 14.06 -1.83
N TYR A 282 -8.52 14.05 -0.51
CA TYR A 282 -7.75 13.05 0.23
C TYR A 282 -8.58 12.49 1.37
N MET A 283 -8.55 11.16 1.57
CA MET A 283 -9.33 10.50 2.60
C MET A 283 -8.50 9.46 3.35
N ALA A 284 -8.72 9.36 4.66
CA ALA A 284 -8.23 8.27 5.50
C ALA A 284 -9.35 7.79 6.44
N TYR A 285 -9.48 6.47 6.59
CA TYR A 285 -10.38 5.89 7.59
C TYR A 285 -9.84 6.05 9.01
N GLY A 286 -8.53 6.30 9.14
CA GLY A 286 -7.83 6.34 10.41
C GLY A 286 -7.64 4.96 11.01
N ASP A 287 -6.58 4.75 11.78
CA ASP A 287 -6.29 3.47 12.43
C ASP A 287 -5.16 3.53 13.46
N TYR A 288 -4.76 2.33 13.91
CA TYR A 288 -3.74 2.05 14.93
C TYR A 288 -4.16 2.60 16.29
N THR A 289 -5.33 2.16 16.72
CA THR A 289 -5.92 2.53 18.01
C THR A 289 -5.38 1.68 19.16
N MET A 290 -5.37 2.27 20.36
CA MET A 290 -5.23 1.54 21.62
C MET A 290 -6.56 1.41 22.38
N GLY A 291 -7.55 2.23 22.04
CA GLY A 291 -8.86 2.29 22.68
C GLY A 291 -9.96 1.47 21.99
N GLY A 292 -9.61 0.71 20.94
CA GLY A 292 -10.58 -0.04 20.12
C GLY A 292 -11.01 0.71 18.84
N VAL A 293 -11.55 -0.02 17.88
CA VAL A 293 -11.85 0.48 16.51
C VAL A 293 -12.96 1.53 16.45
N HIS A 294 -13.75 1.66 17.49
CA HIS A 294 -14.81 2.68 17.60
C HIS A 294 -14.33 3.95 18.29
N ASP A 295 -13.17 3.92 18.99
CA ASP A 295 -12.57 5.10 19.61
C ASP A 295 -11.70 5.87 18.61
N VAL A 296 -12.38 6.57 17.69
CA VAL A 296 -11.73 7.33 16.60
C VAL A 296 -10.77 8.41 17.13
N ALA A 297 -11.00 8.90 18.35
CA ALA A 297 -10.14 9.90 18.96
C ALA A 297 -8.76 9.35 19.37
N SER A 298 -8.65 8.03 19.58
CA SER A 298 -7.40 7.35 19.94
C SER A 298 -6.55 6.90 18.73
N PHE A 299 -7.01 7.15 17.50
CA PHE A 299 -6.28 6.71 16.31
C PHE A 299 -4.97 7.47 16.13
N MET A 300 -3.88 6.73 15.97
CA MET A 300 -2.56 7.29 15.66
C MET A 300 -2.60 8.05 14.32
N PHE A 301 -3.17 7.46 13.28
CA PHE A 301 -3.53 8.16 12.05
C PHE A 301 -5.00 8.57 12.13
N PRO A 302 -5.29 9.89 12.20
CA PRO A 302 -6.65 10.35 12.38
C PRO A 302 -7.54 10.02 11.18
N ARG A 303 -8.82 9.76 11.47
CA ARG A 303 -9.87 9.66 10.45
C ARG A 303 -10.24 11.05 9.96
N GLY A 304 -10.35 11.21 8.65
CA GLY A 304 -10.78 12.47 8.07
C GLY A 304 -10.63 12.53 6.56
N MET A 305 -11.04 13.66 6.00
CA MET A 305 -10.80 13.98 4.59
C MET A 305 -10.47 15.46 4.40
N ILE A 306 -9.71 15.73 3.35
CA ILE A 306 -9.38 17.05 2.85
C ILE A 306 -9.98 17.18 1.46
N LEU A 307 -10.70 18.26 1.21
CA LEU A 307 -11.35 18.53 -0.07
C LEU A 307 -10.67 19.75 -0.75
N GLY A 308 -10.44 19.67 -2.06
CA GLY A 308 -9.90 20.77 -2.83
C GLY A 308 -8.51 21.24 -2.38
N ARG A 309 -7.72 20.38 -1.73
CA ARG A 309 -6.40 20.71 -1.12
C ARG A 309 -6.46 21.75 0.00
N ASP A 310 -7.63 21.96 0.59
CA ASP A 310 -7.78 22.86 1.74
C ASP A 310 -7.28 22.19 3.03
N LEU A 311 -6.06 22.53 3.45
CA LEU A 311 -5.45 22.03 4.68
C LEU A 311 -5.93 22.75 5.95
N ALA A 312 -6.77 23.78 5.82
CA ALA A 312 -7.34 24.47 6.97
C ALA A 312 -8.51 23.69 7.61
N THR A 313 -9.14 22.79 6.83
CA THR A 313 -10.34 22.10 7.26
C THR A 313 -10.20 20.58 7.06
N VAL A 314 -10.31 19.83 8.17
CA VAL A 314 -10.45 18.37 8.12
C VAL A 314 -11.93 18.02 8.30
N HIS A 315 -12.51 17.41 7.27
CA HIS A 315 -13.92 16.97 7.28
C HIS A 315 -14.04 15.56 7.87
N PRO A 316 -15.16 15.25 8.55
CA PRO A 316 -15.41 13.90 9.06
C PRO A 316 -15.64 12.89 7.92
N VAL A 317 -15.31 11.63 8.19
CA VAL A 317 -15.59 10.50 7.27
C VAL A 317 -16.62 9.57 7.91
N ASP A 318 -17.72 9.37 7.19
CA ASP A 318 -18.76 8.40 7.49
C ASP A 318 -18.68 7.24 6.47
N PRO A 319 -18.34 6.01 6.88
CA PRO A 319 -18.24 4.87 5.98
C PRO A 319 -19.53 4.55 5.20
N LEU A 320 -20.67 5.04 5.64
CA LEU A 320 -21.96 4.87 4.96
C LEU A 320 -22.09 5.74 3.68
N GLN A 321 -21.20 6.71 3.48
CA GLN A 321 -21.18 7.57 2.29
C GLN A 321 -20.34 7.00 1.14
N VAL A 322 -19.77 5.81 1.32
CA VAL A 322 -19.02 5.12 0.28
C VAL A 322 -19.97 4.46 -0.71
N ALA A 323 -19.77 4.70 -2.00
CA ALA A 323 -20.54 4.02 -3.04
C ALA A 323 -19.63 3.69 -4.24
N GLU A 324 -19.90 2.57 -4.91
CA GLU A 324 -19.12 2.09 -6.05
C GLU A 324 -19.95 2.17 -7.34
N PHE A 325 -19.38 2.78 -8.38
CA PHE A 325 -19.91 2.76 -9.75
C PHE A 325 -19.29 1.61 -10.55
N VAL A 326 -20.06 1.11 -11.54
CA VAL A 326 -19.61 0.10 -12.50
C VAL A 326 -19.75 0.56 -13.95
N THR A 327 -20.00 1.84 -14.18
CA THR A 327 -20.22 2.43 -15.50
C THR A 327 -19.11 2.05 -16.48
N HIS A 328 -17.86 2.23 -16.10
CA HIS A 328 -16.68 1.88 -16.91
C HIS A 328 -15.97 0.61 -16.39
N SER A 329 -16.63 -0.15 -15.52
CA SER A 329 -16.08 -1.41 -15.01
C SER A 329 -16.79 -2.62 -15.62
N TRP A 330 -16.04 -3.71 -15.86
CA TRP A 330 -16.61 -4.95 -16.45
C TRP A 330 -17.49 -5.72 -15.47
N TYR A 331 -18.42 -5.01 -14.84
CA TYR A 331 -19.48 -5.52 -13.98
C TYR A 331 -20.83 -4.95 -14.41
N THR A 332 -21.92 -5.51 -13.90
CA THR A 332 -23.26 -4.98 -14.04
C THR A 332 -24.00 -5.01 -12.72
N TYR A 333 -24.89 -4.04 -12.53
CA TYR A 333 -25.86 -4.02 -11.42
C TYR A 333 -27.26 -4.30 -11.93
N ALA A 334 -28.10 -4.88 -11.09
CA ALA A 334 -29.49 -5.20 -11.44
C ALA A 334 -30.29 -3.95 -11.82
N GLU A 335 -30.01 -2.82 -11.18
CA GLU A 335 -30.70 -1.52 -11.43
C GLU A 335 -30.07 -0.72 -12.58
N GLY A 336 -29.03 -1.27 -13.22
CA GLY A 336 -28.34 -0.63 -14.35
C GLY A 336 -26.94 -0.10 -13.96
N ASP A 337 -26.12 0.08 -14.98
CA ASP A 337 -24.67 0.34 -14.81
C ASP A 337 -24.34 1.82 -14.49
N GLN A 338 -25.35 2.72 -14.51
CA GLN A 338 -25.18 4.15 -14.22
C GLN A 338 -25.40 4.51 -12.75
N VAL A 339 -25.93 3.57 -11.96
CA VAL A 339 -26.15 3.78 -10.52
C VAL A 339 -24.92 3.37 -9.71
N SER A 340 -24.78 3.97 -8.53
CA SER A 340 -23.78 3.52 -7.54
C SER A 340 -24.47 2.73 -6.43
N LYS A 341 -23.72 1.81 -5.81
CA LYS A 341 -24.19 1.06 -4.63
C LYS A 341 -23.23 1.20 -3.48
N HIS A 342 -23.77 1.36 -2.26
CA HIS A 342 -22.97 1.19 -1.06
C HIS A 342 -22.45 -0.26 -0.99
N PRO A 343 -21.24 -0.52 -0.48
CA PRO A 343 -20.66 -1.88 -0.47
C PRO A 343 -21.55 -2.93 0.23
N SER A 344 -22.29 -2.59 1.28
CA SER A 344 -23.24 -3.53 1.91
C SER A 344 -24.34 -4.01 0.95
N GLN A 345 -24.73 -3.18 -0.01
CA GLN A 345 -25.70 -3.51 -1.07
C GLN A 345 -25.00 -3.88 -2.39
N GLY A 346 -23.68 -4.00 -2.35
CA GLY A 346 -22.84 -4.23 -3.51
C GLY A 346 -23.09 -5.60 -4.16
N GLU A 347 -22.94 -5.63 -5.46
CA GLU A 347 -23.01 -6.85 -6.27
C GLU A 347 -21.71 -7.06 -7.00
N THR A 348 -21.34 -8.34 -7.16
CA THR A 348 -20.20 -8.74 -7.98
C THR A 348 -20.72 -9.61 -9.12
N SER A 349 -21.22 -8.96 -10.17
CA SER A 349 -21.79 -9.58 -11.37
C SER A 349 -20.92 -9.24 -12.58
N PRO A 350 -19.97 -10.11 -12.99
CA PRO A 350 -19.02 -9.83 -14.05
C PRO A 350 -19.68 -9.76 -15.42
N LYS A 351 -19.24 -8.77 -16.25
CA LYS A 351 -19.66 -8.58 -17.63
C LYS A 351 -18.49 -8.03 -18.44
N TYR A 352 -17.68 -8.90 -19.00
CA TYR A 352 -16.55 -8.50 -19.83
C TYR A 352 -17.01 -8.06 -21.21
N THR A 353 -16.64 -6.84 -21.60
CA THR A 353 -16.88 -6.26 -22.93
C THR A 353 -15.60 -5.58 -23.45
N GLY A 354 -14.45 -5.92 -22.88
CA GLY A 354 -13.17 -5.33 -23.27
C GLY A 354 -12.61 -5.86 -24.58
N PRO A 355 -11.48 -5.30 -25.04
CA PRO A 355 -10.84 -5.72 -26.28
C PRO A 355 -10.38 -7.17 -26.22
N ALA A 356 -10.44 -7.84 -27.38
CA ALA A 356 -9.87 -9.17 -27.53
C ALA A 356 -8.34 -9.08 -27.61
N PRO A 357 -7.58 -9.95 -26.92
CA PRO A 357 -6.14 -10.00 -27.12
C PRO A 357 -5.78 -10.29 -28.58
N PRO A 358 -4.63 -9.81 -29.15
CA PRO A 358 -3.48 -9.43 -28.34
C PRO A 358 -3.25 -7.94 -28.10
N TYR A 359 -3.78 -6.96 -28.83
CA TYR A 359 -3.25 -5.59 -28.71
C TYR A 359 -4.18 -4.44 -29.12
N ASP A 360 -5.49 -4.64 -29.06
CA ASP A 360 -6.39 -3.52 -29.31
C ASP A 360 -6.32 -2.50 -28.16
N PHE A 361 -6.59 -1.23 -28.48
CA PHE A 361 -6.75 -0.19 -27.45
C PHE A 361 -8.00 -0.43 -26.62
N LEU A 362 -8.00 0.10 -25.40
CA LEU A 362 -9.19 0.10 -24.56
C LEU A 362 -10.32 0.89 -25.22
N HIS A 363 -11.55 0.37 -25.10
CA HIS A 363 -12.77 1.07 -25.52
C HIS A 363 -13.16 2.06 -24.41
N THR A 364 -12.52 3.23 -24.40
CA THR A 364 -12.53 4.18 -23.28
C THR A 364 -13.88 4.84 -23.03
N ASP A 365 -14.78 4.86 -24.03
CA ASP A 365 -16.16 5.33 -23.90
C ASP A 365 -17.10 4.27 -23.31
N GLU A 366 -16.62 3.02 -23.19
CA GLU A 366 -17.36 1.87 -22.67
C GLU A 366 -16.73 1.41 -21.33
N LYS A 367 -16.83 0.11 -21.05
CA LYS A 367 -16.18 -0.54 -19.91
C LYS A 367 -14.74 -0.90 -20.27
N TYR A 368 -13.78 -0.52 -19.40
CA TYR A 368 -12.37 -0.73 -19.70
C TYR A 368 -11.53 -1.26 -18.53
N SER A 369 -12.14 -1.58 -17.38
CA SER A 369 -11.40 -2.05 -16.20
C SER A 369 -12.16 -3.13 -15.42
N TRP A 370 -11.44 -4.05 -14.77
CA TRP A 370 -12.00 -4.93 -13.75
C TRP A 370 -12.08 -4.28 -12.36
N ILE A 371 -11.65 -3.03 -12.21
CA ILE A 371 -11.74 -2.28 -10.96
C ILE A 371 -13.05 -1.51 -10.97
N LYS A 372 -13.81 -1.52 -9.86
CA LYS A 372 -14.95 -0.63 -9.66
C LYS A 372 -14.47 0.80 -9.38
N ALA A 373 -15.34 1.77 -9.49
CA ALA A 373 -15.04 3.18 -9.22
C ALA A 373 -15.68 3.65 -7.90
N PRO A 374 -15.00 3.50 -6.75
CA PRO A 374 -15.52 4.00 -5.48
C PRO A 374 -15.50 5.52 -5.45
N ARG A 375 -16.52 6.08 -4.81
CA ARG A 375 -16.67 7.51 -4.54
C ARG A 375 -17.14 7.71 -3.11
N TYR A 376 -16.70 8.78 -2.49
CA TYR A 376 -17.20 9.22 -1.20
C TYR A 376 -18.13 10.43 -1.43
N ASP A 377 -19.41 10.29 -1.11
CA ASP A 377 -20.41 11.32 -1.40
C ASP A 377 -20.31 11.84 -2.86
N GLY A 378 -20.20 10.93 -3.82
CA GLY A 378 -20.05 11.23 -5.24
C GLY A 378 -18.68 11.78 -5.66
N LYS A 379 -17.70 11.93 -4.76
CA LYS A 379 -16.38 12.50 -5.04
C LYS A 379 -15.32 11.41 -5.14
N ALA A 380 -14.46 11.51 -6.15
CA ALA A 380 -13.24 10.72 -6.21
C ALA A 380 -12.26 11.15 -5.11
N MET A 381 -11.61 10.18 -4.48
CA MET A 381 -10.66 10.40 -3.39
C MET A 381 -9.32 9.76 -3.70
N GLU A 382 -8.22 10.43 -3.34
CA GLU A 382 -6.92 9.80 -3.19
C GLU A 382 -6.78 9.26 -1.76
N VAL A 383 -6.33 8.02 -1.61
CA VAL A 383 -6.04 7.39 -0.32
C VAL A 383 -4.59 6.93 -0.28
N GLY A 384 -4.04 6.77 0.92
CA GLY A 384 -2.68 6.27 1.12
C GLY A 384 -1.83 7.15 2.02
N PRO A 385 -0.50 6.93 2.04
CA PRO A 385 0.41 7.66 2.92
C PRO A 385 0.33 9.18 2.79
N LEU A 386 0.18 9.70 1.56
CA LEU A 386 0.00 11.13 1.38
C LEU A 386 -1.28 11.64 2.05
N ALA A 387 -2.41 10.98 1.84
CA ALA A 387 -3.68 11.34 2.46
C ALA A 387 -3.58 11.31 4.00
N ARG A 388 -3.02 10.25 4.59
CA ARG A 388 -2.80 10.14 6.05
C ARG A 388 -1.92 11.25 6.58
N THR A 389 -0.79 11.52 5.90
CA THR A 389 0.15 12.59 6.28
C THR A 389 -0.52 13.96 6.26
N LEU A 390 -1.25 14.28 5.19
CA LEU A 390 -1.94 15.57 5.05
C LEU A 390 -3.04 15.75 6.11
N ILE A 391 -3.85 14.71 6.36
CA ILE A 391 -4.91 14.74 7.37
C ILE A 391 -4.31 14.88 8.77
N ALA A 392 -3.27 14.11 9.11
CA ALA A 392 -2.60 14.22 10.39
C ALA A 392 -1.91 15.59 10.58
N TYR A 393 -1.31 16.13 9.53
CA TYR A 393 -0.74 17.48 9.53
C TYR A 393 -1.82 18.54 9.79
N ALA A 394 -2.91 18.50 9.04
CA ALA A 394 -4.04 19.44 9.17
C ALA A 394 -4.76 19.28 10.52
N SER A 395 -4.84 18.06 11.06
CA SER A 395 -5.36 17.80 12.42
C SER A 395 -4.45 18.28 13.55
N GLY A 396 -3.26 18.78 13.23
CA GLY A 396 -2.37 19.37 14.21
C GLY A 396 -1.41 18.39 14.91
N SER A 397 -1.18 17.18 14.39
CA SER A 397 -0.21 16.21 14.95
C SER A 397 1.18 16.81 15.05
N PRO A 398 1.75 17.01 16.25
CA PRO A 398 3.05 17.66 16.42
C PRO A 398 4.19 16.87 15.76
N GLN A 399 4.15 15.54 15.85
CA GLN A 399 5.15 14.66 15.27
C GLN A 399 5.15 14.76 13.74
N VAL A 400 3.97 14.68 13.11
CA VAL A 400 3.83 14.78 11.66
C VAL A 400 4.27 16.16 11.17
N LYS A 401 3.85 17.24 11.84
CA LYS A 401 4.28 18.60 11.51
C LYS A 401 5.79 18.77 11.56
N THR A 402 6.42 18.31 12.63
CA THR A 402 7.88 18.42 12.78
C THR A 402 8.62 17.70 11.64
N LEU A 403 8.19 16.49 11.28
CA LEU A 403 8.82 15.72 10.22
C LEU A 403 8.58 16.32 8.83
N VAL A 404 7.35 16.73 8.54
CA VAL A 404 6.99 17.36 7.26
C VAL A 404 7.74 18.67 7.08
N ASP A 405 7.62 19.59 8.04
CA ASP A 405 8.24 20.92 7.96
C ASP A 405 9.77 20.81 7.89
N GLY A 406 10.37 19.92 8.67
CA GLY A 406 11.82 19.67 8.63
C GLY A 406 12.30 19.09 7.29
N THR A 407 11.50 18.23 6.65
CA THR A 407 11.84 17.66 5.34
C THR A 407 11.69 18.70 4.23
N LEU A 408 10.60 19.45 4.22
CA LEU A 408 10.38 20.51 3.24
C LEU A 408 11.41 21.64 3.35
N ALA A 409 11.80 22.01 4.57
CA ALA A 409 12.85 22.99 4.82
C ALA A 409 14.21 22.54 4.24
N LYS A 410 14.61 21.26 4.41
CA LYS A 410 15.85 20.72 3.82
C LYS A 410 15.85 20.82 2.29
N LEU A 411 14.69 20.68 1.66
CA LEU A 411 14.52 20.76 0.20
C LEU A 411 14.25 22.18 -0.31
N ASN A 412 14.03 23.13 0.60
CA ASN A 412 13.56 24.49 0.31
C ASN A 412 12.28 24.49 -0.53
N LEU A 413 11.25 23.79 -0.05
CA LEU A 413 9.96 23.61 -0.72
C LEU A 413 8.79 24.06 0.17
N PRO A 414 7.70 24.59 -0.44
CA PRO A 414 6.47 24.92 0.29
C PRO A 414 5.66 23.64 0.60
N LEU A 415 4.73 23.74 1.56
CA LEU A 415 3.84 22.65 1.94
C LEU A 415 3.02 22.10 0.74
N THR A 416 2.65 22.97 -0.19
CA THR A 416 1.92 22.60 -1.42
C THR A 416 2.68 21.65 -2.34
N ALA A 417 4.00 21.52 -2.19
CA ALA A 417 4.82 20.56 -2.93
C ALA A 417 4.45 19.09 -2.62
N LEU A 418 3.83 18.82 -1.48
CA LEU A 418 3.36 17.49 -1.15
C LEU A 418 2.27 16.97 -2.11
N PHE A 419 1.49 17.84 -2.75
CA PHE A 419 0.44 17.42 -3.70
C PHE A 419 1.04 16.97 -5.04
N SER A 420 1.90 15.95 -5.01
CA SER A 420 2.70 15.56 -6.18
C SER A 420 3.16 14.09 -6.13
N THR A 421 3.75 13.63 -7.24
CA THR A 421 4.43 12.33 -7.32
C THR A 421 5.52 12.18 -6.25
N MET A 422 6.42 13.17 -6.12
CA MET A 422 7.49 13.10 -5.13
C MET A 422 6.96 13.26 -3.70
N GLY A 423 5.88 14.01 -3.52
CA GLY A 423 5.19 14.14 -2.23
C GLY A 423 4.64 12.81 -1.71
N ARG A 424 4.12 11.93 -2.59
CA ARG A 424 3.70 10.58 -2.20
C ARG A 424 4.87 9.72 -1.71
N ILE A 425 6.03 9.85 -2.36
CA ILE A 425 7.25 9.13 -1.96
C ILE A 425 7.73 9.63 -0.60
N ALA A 426 7.80 10.95 -0.42
CA ALA A 426 8.20 11.56 0.84
C ALA A 426 7.26 11.16 1.98
N ALA A 427 5.94 11.19 1.76
CA ALA A 427 4.95 10.81 2.77
C ALA A 427 5.14 9.37 3.28
N ARG A 428 5.50 8.41 2.41
CA ARG A 428 5.81 7.03 2.83
C ARG A 428 7.02 6.94 3.74
N ALA A 429 8.08 7.66 3.42
CA ALA A 429 9.29 7.65 4.25
C ALA A 429 9.04 8.29 5.62
N LEU A 430 8.28 9.40 5.65
CA LEU A 430 7.87 10.07 6.89
C LEU A 430 6.98 9.15 7.74
N GLU A 431 6.00 8.49 7.12
CA GLU A 431 5.13 7.52 7.79
C GLU A 431 5.92 6.35 8.38
N SER A 432 6.92 5.83 7.65
CA SER A 432 7.79 4.77 8.17
C SER A 432 8.56 5.20 9.40
N SER A 433 9.05 6.45 9.44
CA SER A 433 9.73 6.99 10.62
C SER A 433 8.81 7.10 11.83
N ILE A 434 7.54 7.46 11.64
CA ILE A 434 6.54 7.47 12.71
C ILE A 434 6.27 6.04 13.19
N MET A 435 6.00 5.14 12.27
CA MET A 435 5.57 3.77 12.56
C MET A 435 6.64 2.95 13.30
N VAL A 436 7.93 3.08 12.95
CA VAL A 436 8.99 2.34 13.66
C VAL A 436 9.15 2.79 15.11
N ASN A 437 8.82 4.04 15.44
CA ASN A 437 8.81 4.54 16.81
C ASN A 437 7.61 3.99 17.58
N GLU A 438 6.42 3.99 16.99
CA GLU A 438 5.22 3.42 17.60
C GLU A 438 5.32 1.90 17.83
N LEU A 439 5.94 1.17 16.89
CA LEU A 439 6.22 -0.25 17.06
C LEU A 439 7.03 -0.53 18.33
N SER A 440 8.02 0.31 18.67
CA SER A 440 8.75 0.17 19.93
C SER A 440 7.82 0.33 21.13
N VAL A 441 6.95 1.33 21.12
CA VAL A 441 5.98 1.58 22.20
C VAL A 441 5.03 0.40 22.37
N TRP A 442 4.52 -0.17 21.27
CA TRP A 442 3.58 -1.30 21.37
C TRP A 442 4.25 -2.59 21.85
N VAL A 443 5.49 -2.86 21.42
CA VAL A 443 6.24 -4.04 21.90
C VAL A 443 6.56 -3.90 23.37
N ASP A 444 6.99 -2.73 23.84
CA ASP A 444 7.27 -2.47 25.25
C ASP A 444 5.99 -2.56 26.09
N LYS A 445 4.85 -2.09 25.60
CA LYS A 445 3.56 -2.24 26.27
C LYS A 445 3.11 -3.69 26.39
N LEU A 446 3.38 -4.50 25.36
CA LEU A 446 3.08 -5.94 25.39
C LEU A 446 3.93 -6.67 26.43
N ASP A 447 5.21 -6.30 26.56
CA ASP A 447 6.12 -6.81 27.59
C ASP A 447 5.64 -6.44 28.99
N ASP A 448 5.27 -5.18 29.20
CA ASP A 448 4.73 -4.68 30.47
C ASP A 448 3.45 -5.43 30.88
N ASN A 449 2.51 -5.61 29.94
CA ASN A 449 1.29 -6.37 30.20
C ASN A 449 1.59 -7.83 30.60
N MET A 450 2.53 -8.47 29.93
CA MET A 450 2.94 -9.85 30.25
C MET A 450 3.62 -9.94 31.63
N ALA A 451 4.51 -9.00 31.96
CA ALA A 451 5.18 -8.94 33.25
C ALA A 451 4.21 -8.76 34.42
N HIS A 452 3.09 -8.10 34.19
CA HIS A 452 2.03 -7.92 35.20
C HIS A 452 0.95 -9.00 35.16
N GLY A 453 1.13 -10.09 34.38
CA GLY A 453 0.19 -11.20 34.28
C GLY A 453 -1.08 -10.91 33.47
N ASN A 454 -1.13 -9.80 32.74
CA ASN A 454 -2.20 -9.52 31.78
C ASN A 454 -1.87 -10.21 30.46
N VAL A 455 -2.33 -11.46 30.33
CA VAL A 455 -2.06 -12.32 29.16
C VAL A 455 -3.33 -12.62 28.33
N LYS A 456 -4.44 -11.92 28.61
CA LYS A 456 -5.69 -12.12 27.87
C LYS A 456 -5.54 -11.60 26.43
N ILE A 457 -5.69 -12.48 25.44
CA ILE A 457 -5.49 -12.18 24.02
C ILE A 457 -6.68 -12.58 23.13
N HIS A 458 -7.70 -13.21 23.70
CA HIS A 458 -8.93 -13.59 22.99
C HIS A 458 -10.15 -13.43 23.88
N ASN A 459 -11.26 -12.97 23.29
CA ASN A 459 -12.59 -12.96 23.88
C ASN A 459 -13.48 -13.94 23.13
N GLY A 460 -13.73 -15.11 23.75
CA GLY A 460 -14.55 -16.19 23.20
C GLY A 460 -16.05 -16.06 23.44
N GLU A 461 -16.54 -14.96 24.02
CA GLU A 461 -17.95 -14.78 24.43
C GLU A 461 -18.91 -14.99 23.26
N LYS A 462 -18.54 -14.50 22.07
CA LYS A 462 -19.33 -14.62 20.83
C LYS A 462 -18.83 -15.72 19.90
N TRP A 463 -17.99 -16.65 20.37
CA TRP A 463 -17.47 -17.72 19.52
C TRP A 463 -18.54 -18.69 19.04
N ASN A 464 -19.58 -18.96 19.87
CA ASN A 464 -20.69 -19.80 19.47
C ASN A 464 -21.69 -19.01 18.61
N PRO A 465 -21.95 -19.43 17.34
CA PRO A 465 -22.90 -18.74 16.46
C PRO A 465 -24.34 -18.68 17.00
N ASP A 466 -24.72 -19.51 17.98
CA ASP A 466 -26.03 -19.47 18.62
C ASP A 466 -26.24 -18.18 19.45
N SER A 467 -25.16 -17.49 19.81
CA SER A 467 -25.19 -16.20 20.51
C SER A 467 -25.34 -14.99 19.58
N TRP A 468 -25.31 -15.19 18.25
CA TRP A 468 -25.38 -14.10 17.29
C TRP A 468 -26.83 -13.69 16.99
N PRO A 469 -27.07 -12.43 16.60
CA PRO A 469 -28.34 -12.06 15.98
C PRO A 469 -28.59 -12.91 14.72
N LYS A 470 -29.86 -13.19 14.43
CA LYS A 470 -30.24 -13.98 13.24
C LYS A 470 -29.74 -13.32 11.94
N ASN A 471 -29.91 -11.99 11.87
CA ASN A 471 -29.44 -11.14 10.78
C ASN A 471 -28.62 -10.02 11.40
N CYS A 472 -27.41 -9.85 10.95
CA CYS A 472 -26.55 -8.75 11.38
C CYS A 472 -25.60 -8.35 10.22
N ALA A 473 -25.12 -7.11 10.29
CA ALA A 473 -24.19 -6.57 9.32
C ALA A 473 -23.13 -5.76 10.05
N GLY A 474 -21.94 -5.70 9.48
CA GLY A 474 -20.84 -4.93 10.03
C GLY A 474 -19.80 -4.57 8.98
N PHE A 475 -18.88 -3.70 9.36
CA PHE A 475 -17.75 -3.33 8.53
C PHE A 475 -16.45 -3.30 9.33
N GLY A 476 -15.34 -3.62 8.65
CA GLY A 476 -14.01 -3.55 9.21
C GLY A 476 -13.15 -2.61 8.38
N LEU A 477 -12.68 -1.54 9.00
CA LEU A 477 -11.83 -0.55 8.37
C LEU A 477 -10.37 -0.71 8.84
N HIS A 478 -9.44 -0.41 7.93
CA HIS A 478 -8.01 -0.45 8.20
C HIS A 478 -7.27 0.52 7.29
N GLU A 479 -6.23 1.15 7.82
CA GLU A 479 -5.27 1.90 7.01
C GLU A 479 -4.12 0.98 6.61
N ALA A 480 -4.30 0.30 5.48
CA ALA A 480 -3.28 -0.52 4.85
C ALA A 480 -2.09 0.33 4.37
N PRO A 481 -0.89 -0.23 4.08
CA PRO A 481 0.24 0.54 3.54
C PRO A 481 -0.15 1.44 2.37
N ARG A 482 -1.05 0.99 1.50
CA ARG A 482 -1.50 1.71 0.30
C ARG A 482 -2.70 2.62 0.52
N GLY A 483 -3.33 2.59 1.69
CA GLY A 483 -4.42 3.50 2.09
C GLY A 483 -5.64 2.82 2.68
N SER A 484 -6.78 3.50 2.57
CA SER A 484 -8.06 3.13 3.18
C SER A 484 -8.63 1.83 2.62
N LEU A 485 -8.72 0.82 3.48
CA LEU A 485 -9.29 -0.50 3.22
C LEU A 485 -10.57 -0.68 4.03
N GLY A 486 -11.65 -1.09 3.39
CA GLY A 486 -12.91 -1.45 4.04
C GLY A 486 -13.44 -2.80 3.58
N HIS A 487 -13.88 -3.62 4.52
CA HIS A 487 -14.64 -4.84 4.27
C HIS A 487 -16.02 -4.71 4.89
N TRP A 488 -17.06 -5.10 4.17
CA TRP A 488 -18.45 -5.12 4.61
C TRP A 488 -18.99 -6.53 4.55
N VAL A 489 -19.66 -6.97 5.62
CA VAL A 489 -20.24 -8.32 5.71
C VAL A 489 -21.70 -8.23 6.15
N GLU A 490 -22.54 -9.01 5.50
CA GLU A 490 -23.90 -9.31 5.94
C GLU A 490 -23.98 -10.79 6.31
N ILE A 491 -24.54 -11.06 7.49
CA ILE A 491 -24.68 -12.41 8.06
C ILE A 491 -26.16 -12.70 8.24
N GLU A 492 -26.62 -13.79 7.62
CA GLU A 492 -27.98 -14.31 7.76
C GLU A 492 -27.91 -15.79 8.14
N ASP A 493 -28.71 -16.19 9.09
CA ASP A 493 -28.75 -17.57 9.57
C ASP A 493 -27.33 -18.17 9.84
N LYS A 494 -26.44 -17.37 10.47
CA LYS A 494 -25.05 -17.73 10.83
C LYS A 494 -24.13 -17.96 9.63
N LYS A 495 -24.50 -17.52 8.44
CA LYS A 495 -23.71 -17.60 7.20
C LYS A 495 -23.53 -16.24 6.56
N ILE A 496 -22.45 -16.08 5.83
CA ILE A 496 -22.22 -14.87 5.04
C ILE A 496 -23.26 -14.82 3.90
N ALA A 497 -24.17 -13.86 3.96
CA ALA A 497 -25.14 -13.58 2.90
C ALA A 497 -24.52 -12.70 1.81
N ASN A 498 -23.80 -11.65 2.20
CA ASN A 498 -23.05 -10.79 1.29
C ASN A 498 -21.68 -10.42 1.88
N TYR A 499 -20.72 -10.21 1.01
CA TYR A 499 -19.37 -9.74 1.37
C TYR A 499 -18.84 -8.85 0.25
N GLN A 500 -18.35 -7.66 0.60
CA GLN A 500 -17.75 -6.72 -0.34
C GLN A 500 -16.50 -6.09 0.27
N ALA A 501 -15.53 -5.77 -0.56
CA ALA A 501 -14.30 -5.10 -0.16
C ALA A 501 -13.99 -3.92 -1.07
N VAL A 502 -13.73 -2.76 -0.48
CA VAL A 502 -13.20 -1.58 -1.18
C VAL A 502 -11.79 -1.34 -0.68
N VAL A 503 -10.81 -1.53 -1.56
CA VAL A 503 -9.41 -1.53 -1.18
C VAL A 503 -8.69 -0.27 -1.67
N PRO A 504 -7.50 0.06 -1.12
CA PRO A 504 -6.79 1.29 -1.49
C PRO A 504 -6.58 1.46 -3.00
N SER A 505 -6.16 0.40 -3.70
CA SER A 505 -5.96 0.48 -5.14
C SER A 505 -7.27 0.50 -5.94
N THR A 506 -8.41 0.13 -5.34
CA THR A 506 -9.73 0.38 -5.95
C THR A 506 -10.05 1.87 -5.96
N TRP A 507 -9.75 2.58 -4.86
CA TRP A 507 -9.87 4.04 -4.80
C TRP A 507 -8.98 4.72 -5.82
N ASN A 508 -7.70 4.37 -5.85
CA ASN A 508 -6.69 5.11 -6.61
C ASN A 508 -6.66 4.75 -8.09
N ALA A 509 -6.82 3.46 -8.44
CA ALA A 509 -6.77 2.96 -9.83
C ALA A 509 -8.16 2.76 -10.45
N GLY A 510 -9.24 3.10 -9.74
CA GLY A 510 -10.60 2.99 -10.24
C GLY A 510 -10.82 3.84 -11.50
N PRO A 511 -11.62 3.32 -12.47
CA PRO A 511 -11.93 4.04 -13.70
C PRO A 511 -12.84 5.24 -13.43
N ARG A 512 -13.20 5.94 -14.51
CA ARG A 512 -14.20 7.02 -14.46
C ARG A 512 -15.56 6.51 -13.96
N ASP A 513 -16.29 7.40 -13.31
CA ASP A 513 -17.67 7.14 -12.90
C ASP A 513 -18.70 7.58 -13.96
N ALA A 514 -19.99 7.49 -13.64
CA ALA A 514 -21.08 7.86 -14.53
C ALA A 514 -21.07 9.34 -14.95
N SER A 515 -20.43 10.22 -14.18
CA SER A 515 -20.27 11.64 -14.53
C SER A 515 -19.00 11.93 -15.34
N GLY A 516 -18.19 10.91 -15.62
CA GLY A 516 -16.89 11.04 -16.28
C GLY A 516 -15.77 11.51 -15.35
N GLN A 517 -15.98 11.56 -14.02
CA GLN A 517 -14.95 11.96 -13.06
C GLN A 517 -13.84 10.89 -13.00
N ARG A 518 -12.61 11.30 -13.26
CA ARG A 518 -11.43 10.43 -13.27
C ARG A 518 -11.10 9.87 -11.89
N GLY A 519 -10.54 8.67 -11.85
CA GLY A 519 -9.85 8.14 -10.68
C GLY A 519 -8.51 8.83 -10.42
N ALA A 520 -7.87 8.49 -9.29
CA ALA A 520 -6.65 9.17 -8.85
C ALA A 520 -5.48 8.97 -9.83
N TYR A 521 -5.28 7.75 -10.37
CA TYR A 521 -4.22 7.51 -11.36
C TYR A 521 -4.44 8.32 -12.62
N GLU A 522 -5.62 8.25 -13.20
CA GLU A 522 -5.96 8.96 -14.44
C GLU A 522 -5.81 10.47 -14.28
N SER A 523 -6.22 11.02 -13.14
CA SER A 523 -6.09 12.45 -12.84
C SER A 523 -4.64 12.88 -12.67
N SER A 524 -3.83 12.09 -11.96
CA SER A 524 -2.43 12.46 -11.67
C SER A 524 -1.49 12.33 -12.86
N LEU A 525 -1.86 11.55 -13.87
CA LEU A 525 -1.07 11.40 -15.09
C LEU A 525 -1.16 12.64 -16.02
N GLN A 526 -2.21 13.44 -15.91
CA GLN A 526 -2.37 14.63 -16.75
C GLN A 526 -1.22 15.61 -16.54
N GLY A 527 -0.70 16.15 -17.63
CA GLY A 527 0.42 17.09 -17.61
C GLY A 527 1.78 16.43 -17.37
N THR A 528 1.87 15.11 -17.21
CA THR A 528 3.15 14.40 -17.06
C THR A 528 3.98 14.57 -18.34
N PRO A 529 5.23 15.07 -18.27
CA PRO A 529 6.09 15.17 -19.44
C PRO A 529 6.54 13.79 -19.91
N ILE A 530 6.75 13.60 -21.20
CA ILE A 530 7.25 12.36 -21.81
C ILE A 530 8.47 12.69 -22.65
N ALA A 531 9.64 12.27 -22.21
CA ALA A 531 10.89 12.47 -22.94
C ALA A 531 11.07 11.44 -24.08
N ASP A 532 10.60 10.21 -23.88
CA ASP A 532 10.67 9.14 -24.87
C ASP A 532 9.35 8.33 -24.87
N PRO A 533 8.45 8.55 -25.84
CA PRO A 533 7.17 7.81 -25.90
C PRO A 533 7.32 6.29 -26.07
N SER A 534 8.47 5.81 -26.54
CA SER A 534 8.74 4.36 -26.67
C SER A 534 9.13 3.71 -25.32
N ARG A 535 9.55 4.53 -24.37
CA ARG A 535 9.93 4.14 -23.00
C ARG A 535 9.37 5.17 -22.02
N PRO A 536 8.04 5.14 -21.73
CA PRO A 536 7.35 6.21 -20.97
C PRO A 536 7.64 6.11 -19.45
N LEU A 537 8.91 6.28 -19.07
CA LEU A 537 9.40 6.19 -17.70
C LEU A 537 8.68 7.17 -16.76
N GLU A 538 8.33 8.34 -17.27
CA GLU A 538 7.65 9.38 -16.49
C GLU A 538 6.22 8.97 -16.10
N VAL A 539 5.52 8.21 -16.93
CA VAL A 539 4.22 7.61 -16.59
C VAL A 539 4.41 6.61 -15.45
N LEU A 540 5.44 5.75 -15.55
CA LEU A 540 5.76 4.77 -14.51
C LEU A 540 6.07 5.46 -13.18
N ARG A 541 6.85 6.55 -13.15
CA ARG A 541 7.12 7.34 -11.94
C ARG A 541 5.85 7.76 -11.22
N THR A 542 4.88 8.29 -11.97
CA THR A 542 3.61 8.74 -11.38
C THR A 542 2.79 7.56 -10.87
N VAL A 543 2.62 6.50 -11.66
CA VAL A 543 1.84 5.30 -11.30
C VAL A 543 2.46 4.59 -10.09
N HIS A 544 3.77 4.33 -10.12
CA HIS A 544 4.48 3.68 -9.01
C HIS A 544 4.45 4.51 -7.72
N SER A 545 4.31 5.84 -7.79
CA SER A 545 4.20 6.67 -6.59
C SER A 545 2.99 6.33 -5.72
N PHE A 546 1.98 5.70 -6.27
CA PHE A 546 0.81 5.20 -5.53
C PHE A 546 1.00 3.79 -4.93
N ASP A 547 2.07 3.07 -5.30
CA ASP A 547 2.30 1.68 -4.91
C ASP A 547 1.15 0.75 -5.35
N PRO A 548 0.96 0.49 -6.66
CA PRO A 548 -0.16 -0.29 -7.15
C PRO A 548 -0.22 -1.72 -6.61
N CYS A 549 -1.38 -2.12 -6.09
CA CYS A 549 -1.67 -3.48 -5.64
C CYS A 549 -2.98 -3.96 -6.30
N LEU A 550 -2.87 -4.50 -7.51
CA LEU A 550 -4.04 -4.76 -8.35
C LEU A 550 -4.76 -6.06 -8.00
N ALA A 551 -4.06 -7.06 -7.48
CA ALA A 551 -4.72 -8.25 -6.95
C ALA A 551 -5.63 -7.92 -5.76
N CYS A 552 -5.34 -6.85 -5.02
CA CYS A 552 -6.24 -6.31 -4.01
C CYS A 552 -7.48 -5.65 -4.62
N ALA A 553 -7.30 -4.92 -5.73
CA ALA A 553 -8.36 -4.11 -6.35
C ALA A 553 -9.37 -4.94 -7.16
N VAL A 554 -9.09 -6.21 -7.43
CA VAL A 554 -9.87 -7.05 -8.34
C VAL A 554 -10.17 -8.41 -7.71
N HIS A 555 -11.45 -8.77 -7.66
CA HIS A 555 -11.88 -9.97 -6.94
C HIS A 555 -12.86 -10.80 -7.78
N VAL A 556 -12.51 -11.88 -8.45
CA VAL A 556 -13.43 -12.97 -8.87
C VAL A 556 -12.79 -14.11 -9.69
N VAL A 557 -13.35 -15.35 -9.61
CA VAL A 557 -13.15 -16.49 -10.52
C VAL A 557 -14.45 -16.75 -11.27
N SER A 558 -14.37 -17.03 -12.57
CA SER A 558 -15.52 -17.52 -13.34
C SER A 558 -15.92 -18.94 -12.91
N ALA A 559 -17.22 -19.19 -12.77
CA ALA A 559 -17.77 -20.51 -12.42
C ALA A 559 -17.51 -21.58 -13.51
N ASP A 560 -17.11 -21.19 -14.71
CA ASP A 560 -17.01 -22.05 -15.89
C ASP A 560 -15.59 -22.52 -16.20
N GLY A 561 -14.59 -22.17 -15.38
CA GLY A 561 -13.22 -22.69 -15.49
C GLY A 561 -12.46 -22.30 -16.76
N MET A 562 -12.93 -21.32 -17.54
CA MET A 562 -12.23 -20.86 -18.75
C MET A 562 -11.08 -19.93 -18.43
N LEU A 563 -9.87 -20.42 -18.61
CA LEU A 563 -8.62 -19.67 -18.66
C LEU A 563 -8.55 -18.89 -19.96
N TYR A 564 -8.80 -17.58 -19.91
CA TYR A 564 -8.46 -16.68 -21.01
C TYR A 564 -7.06 -16.12 -20.79
N GLY A 565 -6.15 -16.50 -21.68
CA GLY A 565 -4.86 -15.84 -21.86
C GLY A 565 -3.62 -16.62 -21.43
N ARG A 566 -3.18 -17.54 -22.27
CA ARG A 566 -1.74 -17.87 -22.38
C ARG A 566 -1.03 -16.73 -23.07
N LYS A 567 -0.05 -16.10 -22.42
CA LYS A 567 1.01 -15.40 -23.13
C LYS A 567 2.37 -15.90 -22.71
N SER A 568 3.09 -16.37 -23.71
CA SER A 568 4.53 -16.52 -23.68
C SER A 568 5.16 -15.12 -23.50
N LEU A 569 5.94 -14.95 -22.45
CA LEU A 569 6.98 -13.94 -22.42
C LEU A 569 7.90 -14.20 -23.63
N VAL A 570 7.93 -13.29 -24.56
CA VAL A 570 9.05 -13.18 -25.51
C VAL A 570 10.12 -12.39 -24.75
N ILE A 571 11.19 -13.10 -24.43
CA ILE A 571 12.44 -12.57 -23.88
C ILE A 571 13.17 -11.78 -24.96
#